data_ffae421333f76c62879a5483e46a288b
#
_entry.id   ffae421333f76c62879a5483e46a288b
#
_cell.length_a   1.000
_cell.length_b   1.000
_cell.length_c   1.000
_cell.angle_alpha   90.00
_cell.angle_beta   90.00
_cell.angle_gamma   90.00
#
_symmetry.space_group_name_H-M   'P 1'
#
loop_
_entity.id
_entity.type
_entity.pdbx_description
1 polymer ?
#
loop_
_entity_poly.entity_id
_entity_poly.type
_entity_poly.pdbx_seq_one_letter_code
_entity_poly.pdbx_strand_id
1 'polypeptide(L)'
;GYEFAVLCLATYCCPKEALIEKLEETLEELKTREPDKKCNYRARVVMVGSEIDNPELIKLAEEAGALVVADRFCFGSLPGRDEIILNDTEDVLTQICRQYMEWGQCPRFMNTEKIIERQEYVDAIAKEYKADGLIYEQIKFCDYWGYERASAFHVMKEKYGYPVLSIDRPYAVGTSGQLRTRIQAFVESLEIKRINAGRKL
;
A
#
# COMPACT_ATOMS: atom_id res chain seq x y z
N GLY A 1 9.87 -1.50 -2.34
CA GLY A 1 8.57 -0.80 -2.45
C GLY A 1 8.60 0.31 -3.48
N TYR A 2 9.60 1.18 -3.46
CA TYR A 2 9.67 2.29 -4.42
C TYR A 2 9.71 1.82 -5.88
N GLU A 3 10.59 0.90 -6.21
CA GLU A 3 10.69 0.35 -7.58
C GLU A 3 9.38 -0.32 -8.02
N PHE A 4 8.74 -1.06 -7.12
CA PHE A 4 7.44 -1.68 -7.38
C PHE A 4 6.36 -0.62 -7.62
N ALA A 5 6.33 0.46 -6.85
CA ALA A 5 5.39 1.55 -7.06
C ALA A 5 5.59 2.25 -8.41
N VAL A 6 6.84 2.45 -8.83
CA VAL A 6 7.16 2.97 -10.17
C VAL A 6 6.64 2.03 -11.26
N LEU A 7 6.83 0.72 -11.09
CA LEU A 7 6.31 -0.29 -12.00
C LEU A 7 4.78 -0.25 -12.09
N CYS A 8 4.08 -0.18 -10.96
CA CYS A 8 2.62 -0.02 -10.93
C CYS A 8 2.16 1.22 -11.70
N LEU A 9 2.82 2.37 -11.48
CA LEU A 9 2.50 3.59 -12.22
C LEU A 9 2.73 3.44 -13.73
N ALA A 10 3.80 2.77 -14.14
CA ALA A 10 4.06 2.47 -15.54
C ALA A 10 2.93 1.63 -16.15
N THR A 11 2.34 0.70 -15.39
CA THR A 11 1.22 -0.13 -15.88
C THR A 11 -0.03 0.69 -16.21
N TYR A 12 -0.21 1.86 -15.58
CA TYR A 12 -1.33 2.75 -15.88
C TYR A 12 -1.05 3.72 -17.03
N CYS A 13 0.20 4.11 -17.21
CA CYS A 13 0.58 5.18 -18.15
C CYS A 13 1.09 4.67 -19.51
N CYS A 14 1.57 3.43 -19.59
CA CYS A 14 2.15 2.87 -20.80
C CYS A 14 1.15 2.00 -21.57
N PRO A 15 1.31 1.85 -22.90
CA PRO A 15 0.58 0.86 -23.69
C PRO A 15 0.81 -0.55 -23.14
N LYS A 16 -0.26 -1.32 -22.96
CA LYS A 16 -0.21 -2.63 -22.32
C LYS A 16 0.66 -3.62 -23.09
N GLU A 17 0.56 -3.60 -24.42
CA GLU A 17 1.31 -4.48 -25.32
C GLU A 17 2.83 -4.36 -25.13
N ALA A 18 3.31 -3.12 -24.96
CA ALA A 18 4.75 -2.87 -24.73
C ALA A 18 5.21 -3.26 -23.32
N LEU A 19 4.27 -3.32 -22.38
CA LEU A 19 4.59 -3.54 -20.99
C LEU A 19 4.53 -5.03 -20.59
N ILE A 20 3.64 -5.82 -21.21
CA ILE A 20 3.43 -7.23 -20.87
C ILE A 20 4.74 -8.02 -20.98
N GLU A 21 5.43 -7.91 -22.13
CA GLU A 21 6.70 -8.59 -22.34
C GLU A 21 7.72 -8.24 -21.26
N LYS A 22 7.79 -6.95 -20.88
CA LYS A 22 8.71 -6.47 -19.84
C LYS A 22 8.35 -6.96 -18.44
N LEU A 23 7.06 -7.08 -18.16
CA LEU A 23 6.58 -7.63 -16.89
C LEU A 23 6.87 -9.13 -16.79
N GLU A 24 6.69 -9.87 -17.88
CA GLU A 24 7.02 -11.31 -17.95
C GLU A 24 8.52 -11.54 -17.75
N GLU A 25 9.38 -10.78 -18.43
CA GLU A 25 10.83 -10.84 -18.21
C GLU A 25 11.21 -10.57 -16.75
N THR A 26 10.62 -9.51 -16.17
CA THR A 26 10.88 -9.13 -14.78
C THR A 26 10.40 -10.22 -13.81
N LEU A 27 9.25 -10.83 -14.07
CA LEU A 27 8.73 -11.93 -13.27
C LEU A 27 9.66 -13.15 -13.29
N GLU A 28 10.18 -13.53 -14.45
CA GLU A 28 11.13 -14.64 -14.57
C GLU A 28 12.46 -14.32 -13.84
N GLU A 29 12.95 -13.09 -13.95
CA GLU A 29 14.13 -12.65 -13.19
C GLU A 29 13.87 -12.76 -11.66
N LEU A 30 12.73 -12.30 -11.18
CA LEU A 30 12.39 -12.33 -9.75
C LEU A 30 12.25 -13.76 -9.20
N LYS A 31 11.82 -14.74 -10.02
CA LYS A 31 11.74 -16.16 -9.60
C LYS A 31 13.11 -16.77 -9.33
N THR A 32 14.14 -16.27 -9.99
CA THR A 32 15.51 -16.80 -9.92
C THR A 32 16.46 -15.93 -9.10
N ARG A 33 16.06 -14.72 -8.76
CA ARG A 33 16.88 -13.76 -8.03
C ARG A 33 17.05 -14.20 -6.57
N GLU A 34 18.29 -14.25 -6.13
CA GLU A 34 18.59 -14.46 -4.72
C GLU A 34 18.33 -13.19 -3.90
N PRO A 35 17.79 -13.32 -2.70
CA PRO A 35 17.62 -12.18 -1.79
C PRO A 35 18.96 -11.51 -1.46
N ASP A 36 18.91 -10.20 -1.23
CA ASP A 36 20.08 -9.46 -0.79
C ASP A 36 20.65 -10.05 0.51
N LYS A 37 21.95 -10.28 0.56
CA LYS A 37 22.64 -10.87 1.73
C LYS A 37 22.56 -9.99 2.98
N LYS A 38 22.30 -8.71 2.83
CA LYS A 38 22.21 -7.74 3.91
C LYS A 38 20.86 -7.02 3.89
N CYS A 39 20.07 -7.19 4.94
CA CYS A 39 18.88 -6.41 5.14
C CYS A 39 19.23 -4.94 5.39
N ASN A 40 18.77 -4.05 4.52
CA ASN A 40 18.98 -2.61 4.61
C ASN A 40 17.81 -1.87 5.25
N TYR A 41 16.84 -2.60 5.83
CA TYR A 41 15.65 -2.02 6.45
C TYR A 41 15.56 -2.41 7.93
N ARG A 42 14.80 -1.61 8.69
CA ARG A 42 14.60 -1.73 10.14
C ARG A 42 13.21 -2.28 10.49
N ALA A 43 12.22 -2.04 9.66
CA ALA A 43 10.84 -2.49 9.84
C ALA A 43 10.14 -2.70 8.50
N ARG A 44 9.18 -3.63 8.48
CA ARG A 44 8.30 -3.92 7.33
C ARG A 44 6.99 -3.17 7.53
N VAL A 45 6.55 -2.40 6.54
CA VAL A 45 5.32 -1.63 6.65
C VAL A 45 4.40 -1.83 5.45
N VAL A 46 3.10 -1.81 5.70
CA VAL A 46 2.09 -1.66 4.65
C VAL A 46 1.64 -0.21 4.63
N MET A 47 1.59 0.38 3.45
CA MET A 47 1.07 1.73 3.25
C MET A 47 -0.35 1.69 2.70
N VAL A 48 -1.23 2.45 3.33
CA VAL A 48 -2.67 2.49 3.01
C VAL A 48 -3.09 3.94 2.84
N GLY A 49 -3.82 4.24 1.80
CA GLY A 49 -4.28 5.61 1.68
C GLY A 49 -4.90 5.99 0.36
N SER A 50 -4.96 7.29 0.19
CA SER A 50 -5.45 7.94 -1.00
C SER A 50 -4.50 7.70 -2.19
N GLU A 51 -4.84 8.28 -3.29
CA GLU A 51 -4.11 8.17 -4.54
C GLU A 51 -2.64 8.61 -4.40
N ILE A 52 -1.73 7.81 -4.92
CA ILE A 52 -0.31 8.15 -5.05
C ILE A 52 0.09 8.01 -6.52
N ASP A 53 0.15 9.12 -7.21
CA ASP A 53 0.68 9.23 -8.57
C ASP A 53 2.18 9.59 -8.59
N ASN A 54 2.73 9.93 -7.43
CA ASN A 54 4.15 10.20 -7.22
C ASN A 54 4.70 9.28 -6.11
N PRO A 55 5.61 8.35 -6.43
CA PRO A 55 6.13 7.37 -5.48
C PRO A 55 7.13 7.94 -4.45
N GLU A 56 7.40 9.24 -4.46
CA GLU A 56 8.35 9.88 -3.53
C GLU A 56 7.99 9.67 -2.05
N LEU A 57 6.70 9.49 -1.71
CA LEU A 57 6.33 9.17 -0.33
C LEU A 57 6.83 7.77 0.07
N ILE A 58 6.75 6.81 -0.83
CA ILE A 58 7.24 5.44 -0.60
C ILE A 58 8.76 5.48 -0.46
N LYS A 59 9.45 6.20 -1.36
CA LYS A 59 10.89 6.41 -1.28
C LYS A 59 11.32 7.04 0.04
N LEU A 60 10.57 8.06 0.49
CA LEU A 60 10.82 8.71 1.78
C LEU A 60 10.71 7.74 2.95
N ALA A 61 9.74 6.81 2.91
CA ALA A 61 9.58 5.78 3.94
C ALA A 61 10.78 4.80 3.91
N GLU A 62 11.24 4.40 2.74
CA GLU A 62 12.38 3.50 2.59
C GLU A 62 13.70 4.17 2.99
N GLU A 63 13.90 5.44 2.64
CA GLU A 63 15.05 6.23 3.12
C GLU A 63 15.04 6.43 4.65
N ALA A 64 13.89 6.37 5.28
CA ALA A 64 13.76 6.39 6.74
C ALA A 64 14.01 5.01 7.40
N GLY A 65 14.29 3.98 6.61
CA GLY A 65 14.61 2.64 7.06
C GLY A 65 13.43 1.67 7.10
N ALA A 66 12.28 2.02 6.53
CA ALA A 66 11.20 1.06 6.30
C ALA A 66 11.49 0.19 5.07
N LEU A 67 10.90 -1.00 5.01
CA LEU A 67 10.64 -1.72 3.77
C LEU A 67 9.13 -1.67 3.53
N VAL A 68 8.69 -1.00 2.49
CA VAL A 68 7.29 -0.99 2.09
C VAL A 68 7.00 -2.30 1.36
N VAL A 69 6.40 -3.24 2.08
CA VAL A 69 6.17 -4.62 1.60
C VAL A 69 4.90 -4.78 0.79
N ALA A 70 3.94 -3.91 1.01
CA ALA A 70 2.70 -3.85 0.24
C ALA A 70 2.06 -2.47 0.37
N ASP A 71 1.21 -2.14 -0.57
CA ASP A 71 0.37 -0.96 -0.53
C ASP A 71 -1.10 -1.30 -0.74
N ARG A 72 -1.95 -0.38 -0.31
CA ARG A 72 -3.37 -0.34 -0.65
C ARG A 72 -3.71 1.08 -1.07
N PHE A 73 -3.23 1.47 -2.23
CA PHE A 73 -3.56 2.74 -2.85
C PHE A 73 -4.51 2.54 -4.02
N CYS A 74 -5.43 3.48 -4.20
CA CYS A 74 -6.36 3.47 -5.34
C CYS A 74 -5.62 3.52 -6.69
N PHE A 75 -4.46 4.18 -6.72
CA PHE A 75 -3.56 4.27 -7.87
C PHE A 75 -2.19 3.64 -7.55
N GLY A 76 -2.23 2.46 -6.99
CA GLY A 76 -1.10 1.63 -6.61
C GLY A 76 -1.35 0.18 -7.01
N SER A 77 -1.05 -0.77 -6.13
CA SER A 77 -1.21 -2.19 -6.43
C SER A 77 -2.66 -2.69 -6.39
N LEU A 78 -3.58 -1.98 -5.72
CA LEU A 78 -4.94 -2.45 -5.50
C LEU A 78 -5.69 -2.87 -6.77
N PRO A 79 -5.72 -2.09 -7.86
CA PRO A 79 -6.48 -2.46 -9.06
C PRO A 79 -5.95 -3.70 -9.80
N GLY A 80 -4.70 -4.08 -9.58
CA GLY A 80 -4.05 -5.21 -10.24
C GLY A 80 -3.88 -6.44 -9.36
N ARG A 81 -4.42 -6.45 -8.13
CA ARG A 81 -4.25 -7.58 -7.22
C ARG A 81 -5.13 -8.77 -7.55
N ASP A 82 -6.31 -8.50 -8.10
CA ASP A 82 -7.28 -9.53 -8.41
C ASP A 82 -7.51 -9.58 -9.92
N GLU A 83 -7.52 -10.79 -10.45
CA GLU A 83 -7.77 -11.05 -11.86
C GLU A 83 -9.23 -10.78 -12.23
N ILE A 84 -9.45 -10.12 -13.35
CA ILE A 84 -10.80 -9.94 -13.91
C ILE A 84 -11.18 -11.20 -14.65
N ILE A 85 -12.04 -12.00 -14.04
CA ILE A 85 -12.54 -13.24 -14.65
C ILE A 85 -13.68 -12.89 -15.60
N LEU A 86 -13.40 -12.96 -16.91
CA LEU A 86 -14.38 -12.71 -17.95
C LEU A 86 -15.20 -13.94 -18.26
N ASN A 87 -16.46 -13.73 -18.65
CA ASN A 87 -17.38 -14.76 -19.11
C ASN A 87 -18.13 -14.29 -20.36
N ASP A 88 -18.83 -15.20 -21.04
CA ASP A 88 -19.53 -14.93 -22.31
C ASP A 88 -20.97 -14.41 -22.12
N THR A 89 -21.38 -14.10 -20.88
CA THR A 89 -22.78 -13.73 -20.60
C THR A 89 -23.07 -12.25 -20.82
N GLU A 90 -22.03 -11.41 -20.79
CA GLU A 90 -22.13 -9.95 -20.93
C GLU A 90 -20.95 -9.42 -21.75
N ASP A 91 -21.07 -8.19 -22.24
CA ASP A 91 -19.95 -7.56 -22.92
C ASP A 91 -18.77 -7.31 -21.96
N VAL A 92 -17.56 -7.37 -22.50
CA VAL A 92 -16.30 -7.29 -21.74
C VAL A 92 -16.18 -5.97 -20.97
N LEU A 93 -16.59 -4.85 -21.57
CA LEU A 93 -16.50 -3.54 -20.93
C LEU A 93 -17.39 -3.45 -19.70
N THR A 94 -18.61 -4.00 -19.77
CA THR A 94 -19.53 -4.06 -18.63
C THR A 94 -18.94 -4.88 -17.49
N GLN A 95 -18.32 -6.01 -17.78
CA GLN A 95 -17.69 -6.85 -16.76
C GLN A 95 -16.50 -6.15 -16.09
N ILE A 96 -15.65 -5.48 -16.87
CA ILE A 96 -14.53 -4.69 -16.36
C ILE A 96 -15.05 -3.54 -15.46
N CYS A 97 -16.03 -2.79 -15.92
CA CYS A 97 -16.63 -1.69 -15.15
C CYS A 97 -17.22 -2.19 -13.82
N ARG A 98 -17.93 -3.31 -13.85
CA ARG A 98 -18.51 -3.92 -12.64
C ARG A 98 -17.41 -4.30 -11.66
N GLN A 99 -16.36 -4.98 -12.11
CA GLN A 99 -15.22 -5.34 -11.28
C GLN A 99 -14.64 -4.10 -10.56
N TYR A 100 -14.35 -3.03 -11.29
CA TYR A 100 -13.82 -1.82 -10.68
C TYR A 100 -14.81 -1.11 -9.76
N MET A 101 -16.11 -1.20 -10.01
CA MET A 101 -17.14 -0.62 -9.12
C MET A 101 -17.30 -1.42 -7.83
N GLU A 102 -17.30 -2.73 -7.91
CA GLU A 102 -17.45 -3.63 -6.76
C GLU A 102 -16.18 -3.69 -5.91
N TRP A 103 -15.03 -3.77 -6.56
CA TRP A 103 -13.71 -3.88 -5.93
C TRP A 103 -13.04 -2.53 -5.63
N GLY A 104 -13.61 -1.45 -6.07
CA GLY A 104 -12.98 -0.12 -6.00
C GLY A 104 -12.58 0.35 -4.61
N GLN A 105 -13.00 -0.33 -3.55
CA GLN A 105 -12.63 -0.09 -2.14
C GLN A 105 -12.39 1.38 -1.76
N CYS A 106 -12.93 2.32 -2.55
CA CYS A 106 -12.82 3.73 -2.25
C CYS A 106 -13.66 4.04 -1.00
N PRO A 107 -13.15 4.81 -0.03
CA PRO A 107 -13.92 5.22 1.14
C PRO A 107 -15.23 5.97 0.84
N ARG A 108 -15.46 6.39 -0.40
CA ARG A 108 -16.77 6.89 -0.86
C ARG A 108 -17.90 5.89 -0.66
N PHE A 109 -17.63 4.61 -0.74
CA PHE A 109 -18.60 3.55 -0.46
C PHE A 109 -18.72 3.36 1.05
N MET A 110 -19.48 4.24 1.69
CA MET A 110 -19.52 4.45 3.13
C MET A 110 -20.66 3.69 3.81
N ASN A 111 -20.88 2.42 3.50
CA ASN A 111 -21.70 1.58 4.37
C ASN A 111 -20.82 0.80 5.36
N THR A 112 -21.44 0.29 6.42
CA THR A 112 -20.73 -0.43 7.48
C THR A 112 -19.99 -1.66 6.97
N GLU A 113 -20.60 -2.39 6.04
CA GLU A 113 -20.02 -3.60 5.46
C GLU A 113 -18.74 -3.28 4.69
N LYS A 114 -18.76 -2.27 3.83
CA LYS A 114 -17.59 -1.84 3.07
C LYS A 114 -16.47 -1.26 3.93
N ILE A 115 -16.79 -0.64 5.05
CA ILE A 115 -15.79 -0.20 6.03
C ILE A 115 -15.08 -1.42 6.64
N ILE A 116 -15.84 -2.43 7.04
CA ILE A 116 -15.30 -3.67 7.61
C ILE A 116 -14.46 -4.40 6.57
N GLU A 117 -14.96 -4.60 5.35
CA GLU A 117 -14.23 -5.25 4.26
C GLU A 117 -12.86 -4.59 4.01
N ARG A 118 -12.80 -3.25 3.99
CA ARG A 118 -11.53 -2.53 3.80
C ARG A 118 -10.55 -2.77 4.95
N GLN A 119 -11.04 -2.83 6.18
CA GLN A 119 -10.20 -3.08 7.35
C GLN A 119 -9.69 -4.53 7.36
N GLU A 120 -10.54 -5.49 7.05
CA GLU A 120 -10.16 -6.91 6.92
C GLU A 120 -9.18 -7.14 5.78
N TYR A 121 -9.35 -6.44 4.67
CA TYR A 121 -8.41 -6.48 3.56
C TYR A 121 -7.01 -5.98 3.98
N VAL A 122 -6.93 -4.87 4.70
CA VAL A 122 -5.64 -4.35 5.20
C VAL A 122 -5.00 -5.32 6.20
N ASP A 123 -5.80 -5.92 7.09
CA ASP A 123 -5.31 -6.95 8.02
C ASP A 123 -4.77 -8.18 7.27
N ALA A 124 -5.49 -8.64 6.23
CA ALA A 124 -5.06 -9.76 5.42
C ALA A 124 -3.72 -9.52 4.73
N ILE A 125 -3.54 -8.38 4.05
CA ILE A 125 -2.26 -8.06 3.40
C ILE A 125 -1.14 -7.82 4.43
N ALA A 126 -1.45 -7.23 5.58
CA ALA A 126 -0.46 -7.02 6.63
C ALA A 126 0.06 -8.36 7.19
N LYS A 127 -0.80 -9.35 7.35
CA LYS A 127 -0.43 -10.71 7.75
C LYS A 127 0.35 -11.44 6.68
N GLU A 128 -0.13 -11.41 5.44
CA GLU A 128 0.51 -12.03 4.27
C GLU A 128 1.97 -11.56 4.13
N TYR A 129 2.17 -10.25 4.17
CA TYR A 129 3.49 -9.64 4.01
C TYR A 129 4.27 -9.47 5.33
N LYS A 130 3.76 -9.99 6.46
CA LYS A 130 4.40 -9.96 7.78
C LYS A 130 4.81 -8.55 8.18
N ALA A 131 3.90 -7.60 8.08
CA ALA A 131 4.14 -6.22 8.40
C ALA A 131 4.30 -6.01 9.92
N ASP A 132 5.26 -5.17 10.31
CA ASP A 132 5.47 -4.74 11.70
C ASP A 132 4.53 -3.58 12.08
N GLY A 133 4.04 -2.83 11.09
CA GLY A 133 3.15 -1.70 11.30
C GLY A 133 2.53 -1.16 10.01
N LEU A 134 1.61 -0.21 10.17
CA LEU A 134 0.85 0.37 9.07
C LEU A 134 1.09 1.88 8.98
N ILE A 135 1.17 2.41 7.77
CA ILE A 135 1.18 3.85 7.51
C ILE A 135 -0.08 4.20 6.75
N TYR A 136 -1.01 4.89 7.42
CA TYR A 136 -2.22 5.44 6.79
C TYR A 136 -1.96 6.87 6.34
N GLU A 137 -2.10 7.11 5.06
CA GLU A 137 -1.93 8.44 4.49
C GLU A 137 -3.24 9.01 3.93
N GLN A 138 -3.32 10.32 3.93
CA GLN A 138 -4.40 11.10 3.35
C GLN A 138 -3.81 12.26 2.56
N ILE A 139 -4.25 12.43 1.32
CA ILE A 139 -4.05 13.70 0.62
C ILE A 139 -4.97 14.74 1.25
N LYS A 140 -4.45 15.91 1.59
CA LYS A 140 -5.24 17.03 2.10
C LYS A 140 -6.43 17.31 1.19
N PHE A 141 -7.56 17.59 1.82
CA PHE A 141 -8.86 17.83 1.16
C PHE A 141 -9.55 16.58 0.58
N CYS A 142 -9.01 15.37 0.78
CA CYS A 142 -9.76 14.14 0.52
C CYS A 142 -10.56 13.75 1.79
N ASP A 143 -11.80 14.22 1.89
CA ASP A 143 -12.65 14.00 3.08
C ASP A 143 -12.90 12.52 3.34
N TYR A 144 -13.12 11.74 2.30
CA TYR A 144 -13.39 10.30 2.42
C TYR A 144 -12.22 9.56 3.08
N TRP A 145 -10.99 9.82 2.64
CA TRP A 145 -9.81 9.27 3.28
C TRP A 145 -9.54 9.88 4.65
N GLY A 146 -10.01 11.11 4.90
CA GLY A 146 -9.94 11.73 6.22
C GLY A 146 -10.71 10.93 7.25
N TYR A 147 -11.95 10.57 6.96
CA TYR A 147 -12.79 9.75 7.84
C TYR A 147 -12.26 8.32 7.96
N GLU A 148 -11.91 7.69 6.85
CA GLU A 148 -11.37 6.32 6.84
C GLU A 148 -10.09 6.23 7.68
N ARG A 149 -9.15 7.14 7.47
CA ARG A 149 -7.89 7.20 8.21
C ARG A 149 -8.10 7.36 9.72
N ALA A 150 -9.03 8.24 10.12
CA ALA A 150 -9.34 8.46 11.52
C ALA A 150 -9.96 7.20 12.17
N SER A 151 -10.93 6.58 11.50
CA SER A 151 -11.58 5.36 11.97
C SER A 151 -10.59 4.18 12.00
N ALA A 152 -9.88 3.96 10.91
CA ALA A 152 -8.93 2.85 10.77
C ALA A 152 -7.78 2.93 11.76
N PHE A 153 -7.31 4.12 12.12
CA PHE A 153 -6.27 4.29 13.15
C PHE A 153 -6.64 3.59 14.45
N HIS A 154 -7.88 3.78 14.92
CA HIS A 154 -8.35 3.13 16.14
C HIS A 154 -8.56 1.64 15.97
N VAL A 155 -9.25 1.24 14.91
CA VAL A 155 -9.59 -0.17 14.66
C VAL A 155 -8.35 -1.02 14.44
N MET A 156 -7.40 -0.58 13.62
CA MET A 156 -6.18 -1.32 13.36
C MET A 156 -5.32 -1.45 14.60
N LYS A 157 -5.32 -0.46 15.47
CA LYS A 157 -4.58 -0.49 16.72
C LYS A 157 -5.26 -1.36 17.80
N GLU A 158 -6.56 -1.17 18.00
CA GLU A 158 -7.29 -1.78 19.13
C GLU A 158 -7.79 -3.19 18.81
N LYS A 159 -8.35 -3.40 17.61
CA LYS A 159 -8.90 -4.70 17.22
C LYS A 159 -7.82 -5.63 16.66
N TYR A 160 -6.93 -5.10 15.81
CA TYR A 160 -5.95 -5.91 15.10
C TYR A 160 -4.53 -5.84 15.69
N GLY A 161 -4.25 -4.90 16.60
CA GLY A 161 -3.00 -4.82 17.35
C GLY A 161 -1.81 -4.23 16.59
N TYR A 162 -2.02 -3.64 15.41
CA TYR A 162 -0.95 -3.03 14.65
C TYR A 162 -0.57 -1.64 15.20
N PRO A 163 0.72 -1.32 15.29
CA PRO A 163 1.16 0.06 15.34
C PRO A 163 0.76 0.79 14.06
N VAL A 164 0.24 2.01 14.19
CA VAL A 164 -0.23 2.80 13.05
C VAL A 164 0.35 4.20 13.10
N LEU A 165 0.97 4.63 12.01
CA LEU A 165 1.30 6.03 11.75
C LEU A 165 0.23 6.62 10.84
N SER A 166 -0.37 7.71 11.27
CA SER A 166 -1.37 8.46 10.49
C SER A 166 -0.74 9.73 9.92
N ILE A 167 -0.76 9.87 8.60
CA ILE A 167 -0.14 10.97 7.86
C ILE A 167 -1.20 11.77 7.10
N ASP A 168 -1.07 13.08 7.16
CA ASP A 168 -1.78 14.05 6.36
C ASP A 168 -0.75 14.82 5.52
N ARG A 169 -0.87 14.77 4.20
CA ARG A 169 0.09 15.38 3.28
C ARG A 169 -0.56 16.25 2.21
N PRO A 170 0.10 17.32 1.74
CA PRO A 170 -0.32 18.00 0.52
C PRO A 170 -0.13 17.09 -0.71
N TYR A 171 -0.78 17.41 -1.82
CA TYR A 171 -0.62 16.68 -3.08
C TYR A 171 0.85 16.60 -3.51
N ALA A 172 1.51 17.74 -3.61
CA ALA A 172 2.94 17.74 -3.87
C ALA A 172 3.71 17.34 -2.61
N VAL A 173 4.34 16.19 -2.65
CA VAL A 173 5.31 15.78 -1.61
C VAL A 173 6.59 16.59 -1.85
N GLY A 174 6.60 17.84 -1.37
CA GLY A 174 7.85 18.54 -1.20
C GLY A 174 8.70 17.83 -0.14
N THR A 175 9.97 18.14 -0.10
CA THR A 175 10.91 17.64 0.92
C THR A 175 10.50 18.11 2.31
N SER A 176 9.43 17.54 2.86
CA SER A 176 8.94 17.83 4.19
C SER A 176 9.81 17.11 5.21
N GLY A 177 10.80 17.80 5.75
CA GLY A 177 11.61 17.29 6.86
C GLY A 177 10.76 16.79 8.03
N GLN A 178 9.63 17.44 8.26
CA GLN A 178 8.65 17.02 9.28
C GLN A 178 8.07 15.62 8.99
N LEU A 179 7.71 15.35 7.74
CA LEU A 179 7.17 14.05 7.36
C LEU A 179 8.23 12.96 7.51
N ARG A 180 9.44 13.23 7.05
CA ARG A 180 10.59 12.33 7.22
C ARG A 180 10.84 12.01 8.69
N THR A 181 10.88 13.01 9.56
CA THR A 181 11.09 12.82 11.00
C THR A 181 9.99 11.95 11.63
N ARG A 182 8.73 12.16 11.26
CA ARG A 182 7.62 11.36 11.77
C ARG A 182 7.71 9.89 11.32
N ILE A 183 8.03 9.64 10.06
CA ILE A 183 8.20 8.28 9.54
C ILE A 183 9.41 7.61 10.20
N GLN A 184 10.53 8.32 10.34
CA GLN A 184 11.71 7.80 10.99
C GLN A 184 11.44 7.40 12.45
N ALA A 185 10.79 8.27 13.24
CA ALA A 185 10.42 7.96 14.61
C ALA A 185 9.48 6.75 14.71
N PHE A 186 8.56 6.60 13.76
CA PHE A 186 7.68 5.44 13.69
C PHE A 186 8.47 4.15 13.40
N VAL A 187 9.35 4.15 12.41
CA VAL A 187 10.21 3.00 12.07
C VAL A 187 11.08 2.60 13.26
N GLU A 188 11.66 3.57 13.98
CA GLU A 188 12.42 3.32 15.19
C GLU A 188 11.57 2.65 16.29
N SER A 189 10.34 3.09 16.47
CA SER A 189 9.41 2.48 17.43
C SER A 189 9.07 1.04 17.08
N LEU A 190 8.90 0.73 15.78
CA LEU A 190 8.67 -0.64 15.30
C LEU A 190 9.87 -1.54 15.53
N GLU A 191 11.07 -1.04 15.24
CA GLU A 191 12.31 -1.77 15.49
C GLU A 191 12.49 -2.12 16.97
N ILE A 192 12.28 -1.15 17.87
CA ILE A 192 12.35 -1.38 19.32
C ILE A 192 11.30 -2.43 19.75
N LYS A 193 10.06 -2.32 19.28
CA LYS A 193 9.02 -3.30 19.59
C LYS A 193 9.40 -4.71 19.14
N ARG A 194 9.99 -4.85 17.94
CA ARG A 194 10.43 -6.13 17.41
C ARG A 194 11.58 -6.72 18.22
N ILE A 195 12.59 -5.91 18.56
CA ILE A 195 13.74 -6.34 19.40
C ILE A 195 13.24 -6.83 20.74
N ASN A 196 12.34 -6.08 21.39
CA ASN A 196 11.77 -6.46 22.69
C ASN A 196 10.92 -7.75 22.61
N ALA A 197 10.35 -8.05 21.46
CA ALA A 197 9.63 -9.30 21.21
C ALA A 197 10.54 -10.48 20.83
N GLY A 198 11.86 -10.29 20.79
CA GLY A 198 12.85 -11.32 20.41
C GLY A 198 12.81 -11.73 18.94
N ARG A 199 12.17 -10.95 18.07
CA ARG A 199 12.07 -11.24 16.63
C ARG A 199 13.28 -10.67 15.89
N LYS A 200 13.97 -11.53 15.13
CA LYS A 200 15.01 -11.10 14.17
C LYS A 200 14.37 -10.65 12.86
N LEU A 201 15.10 -9.86 12.05
CA LEU A 201 14.74 -9.52 10.67
C LEU A 201 14.66 -10.74 9.79
#